data_1e64250b8b1b5f68130dfcb5ff266541
#
_entry.id   1e64250b8b1b5f68130dfcb5ff266541
#
_cell.length_a   1.000
_cell.length_b   1.000
_cell.length_c   1.000
_cell.angle_alpha   90.00
_cell.angle_beta   90.00
_cell.angle_gamma   90.00
#
_symmetry.space_group_name_H-M   'P 1'
#
loop_
_entity.id
_entity.type
_entity.pdbx_description
1 polymer ?
#
loop_
_entity_poly.entity_id
_entity_poly.type
_entity_poly.pdbx_seq_one_letter_code
_entity_poly.pdbx_strand_id
1 'polypeptide(L)' 'MPFINVKMAGPEPTKEQKQKLVEEMTDTMVRVLGKNRERVQIYIETYDASSIGSGGKTLEELRKE' A
#
# COMPACT_ATOMS: atom_id res chain seq x y z
N MET A 1 -12.75 12.24 6.84
CA MET A 1 -12.14 11.68 5.63
C MET A 1 -11.17 10.58 6.01
N PRO A 2 -11.43 9.35 5.64
CA PRO A 2 -10.45 8.32 5.93
C PRO A 2 -9.29 8.36 4.95
N PHE A 3 -8.10 8.11 5.47
CA PHE A 3 -6.87 8.01 4.69
C PHE A 3 -6.28 6.62 4.90
N ILE A 4 -5.95 5.97 3.82
CA ILE A 4 -5.29 4.66 3.88
C ILE A 4 -3.94 4.79 3.19
N ASN A 5 -2.88 4.46 3.90
CA ASN A 5 -1.54 4.46 3.35
C ASN A 5 -1.07 3.02 3.20
N VAL A 6 -0.74 2.64 1.99
CA VAL A 6 -0.19 1.31 1.71
C VAL A 6 1.26 1.49 1.33
N LYS A 7 2.14 0.97 2.16
CA LYS A 7 3.58 1.02 1.91
C LYS A 7 4.09 -0.39 1.71
N MET A 8 4.86 -0.58 0.67
CA MET A 8 5.34 -1.91 0.34
C MET A 8 6.73 -1.89 -0.25
N ALA A 9 7.40 -3.02 -0.16
CA ALA A 9 8.65 -3.22 -0.88
C ALA A 9 8.31 -3.55 -2.33
N GLY A 10 9.22 -3.21 -3.24
CA GLY A 10 9.06 -3.56 -4.64
C GLY A 10 9.01 -5.08 -4.86
N PRO A 11 8.62 -5.51 -6.06
CA PRO A 11 8.43 -4.70 -7.27
C PRO A 11 7.17 -3.84 -7.21
N GLU A 12 7.17 -2.76 -8.00
CA GLU A 12 6.03 -1.88 -8.06
C GLU A 12 4.86 -2.57 -8.75
N PRO A 13 3.65 -2.46 -8.18
CA PRO A 13 2.46 -3.03 -8.83
C PRO A 13 2.18 -2.33 -10.16
N THR A 14 1.49 -3.02 -11.05
CA THR A 14 1.06 -2.44 -12.31
C THR A 14 -0.05 -1.42 -12.05
N LYS A 15 -0.35 -0.61 -13.06
CA LYS A 15 -1.45 0.35 -12.96
C LYS A 15 -2.77 -0.35 -12.69
N GLU A 16 -2.99 -1.48 -13.34
CA GLU A 16 -4.21 -2.28 -13.17
C GLU A 16 -4.33 -2.83 -11.76
N GLN A 17 -3.21 -3.29 -11.21
CA GLN A 17 -3.18 -3.78 -9.84
C GLN A 17 -3.47 -2.68 -8.84
N LYS A 18 -2.88 -1.50 -9.05
CA LYS A 18 -3.14 -0.34 -8.18
C LYS A 18 -4.60 0.07 -8.25
N GLN A 19 -5.16 0.08 -9.45
CA GLN A 19 -6.55 0.45 -9.67
C GLN A 19 -7.50 -0.51 -8.94
N LYS A 20 -7.23 -1.80 -9.03
CA LYS A 20 -8.00 -2.83 -8.36
C LYS A 20 -7.88 -2.70 -6.85
N LEU A 21 -6.68 -2.44 -6.36
CA LEU A 21 -6.43 -2.28 -4.94
C LEU A 21 -7.20 -1.08 -4.37
N VAL A 22 -7.14 0.05 -5.06
CA VAL A 22 -7.88 1.25 -4.66
C VAL A 22 -9.38 0.98 -4.61
N GLU A 23 -9.91 0.30 -5.62
CA GLU A 23 -11.33 -0.03 -5.69
C GLU A 23 -11.75 -0.93 -4.53
N GLU A 24 -11.03 -2.00 -4.29
CA GLU A 24 -11.40 -2.96 -3.25
C GLU A 24 -11.23 -2.39 -1.84
N MET A 25 -10.20 -1.60 -1.61
CA MET A 25 -9.99 -0.97 -0.31
C MET A 25 -11.08 0.06 -0.03
N THR A 26 -11.47 0.82 -1.05
CA THR A 26 -12.57 1.78 -0.93
C THR A 26 -13.87 1.04 -0.62
N ASP A 27 -14.15 -0.05 -1.32
CA ASP A 27 -15.33 -0.88 -1.08
C ASP A 27 -15.39 -1.35 0.37
N THR A 28 -14.25 -1.74 0.91
CA THR A 28 -14.17 -2.19 2.30
C THR A 28 -14.55 -1.08 3.28
N MET A 29 -14.03 0.11 3.06
CA MET A 29 -14.33 1.26 3.93
C MET A 29 -15.80 1.63 3.90
N VAL A 30 -16.39 1.56 2.72
CA VAL A 30 -17.83 1.84 2.57
C VAL A 30 -18.65 0.75 3.24
N ARG A 31 -18.34 -0.50 2.99
CA ARG A 31 -19.10 -1.63 3.50
C ARG A 31 -19.02 -1.78 5.01
N VAL A 32 -17.81 -1.66 5.55
CA VAL A 32 -17.59 -1.91 6.98
C VAL A 32 -17.92 -0.70 7.84
N LEU A 33 -17.53 0.49 7.41
CA LEU A 33 -17.64 1.70 8.22
C LEU A 33 -18.70 2.68 7.74
N GLY A 34 -19.37 2.41 6.64
CA GLY A 34 -20.39 3.29 6.10
C GLY A 34 -19.84 4.65 5.63
N LYS A 35 -18.56 4.67 5.25
CA LYS A 35 -17.94 5.92 4.81
C LYS A 35 -18.43 6.33 3.42
N ASN A 36 -18.41 7.63 3.17
CA ASN A 36 -18.74 8.17 1.86
C ASN A 36 -17.61 7.80 0.90
N ARG A 37 -17.94 7.05 -0.14
CA ARG A 37 -16.99 6.54 -1.12
C ARG A 37 -16.08 7.64 -1.68
N GLU A 38 -16.64 8.80 -1.95
CA GLU A 38 -15.91 9.91 -2.56
C GLU A 38 -14.88 10.55 -1.64
N ARG A 39 -14.96 10.24 -0.36
CA ARG A 39 -14.07 10.83 0.64
C ARG A 39 -12.99 9.88 1.13
N VAL A 40 -13.00 8.65 0.64
CA VAL A 40 -11.95 7.68 0.99
C VAL A 40 -10.73 7.98 0.12
N GLN A 41 -9.60 8.27 0.75
CA GLN A 41 -8.36 8.53 0.05
C GLN A 41 -7.37 7.41 0.32
N ILE A 42 -6.72 6.95 -0.73
CA ILE A 42 -5.78 5.83 -0.65
C ILE A 42 -4.49 6.25 -1.33
N TYR A 43 -3.38 6.05 -0.62
CA TYR A 43 -2.05 6.33 -1.13
C TYR A 43 -1.26 5.03 -1.18
N ILE A 44 -0.69 4.74 -2.32
CA ILE A 44 0.12 3.53 -2.52
C ILE A 44 1.55 3.97 -2.80
N GLU A 45 2.46 3.50 -1.96
CA GLU A 45 3.87 3.83 -2.08
C GLU A 45 4.70 2.56 -2.15
N THR A 46 5.57 2.50 -3.13
CA THR A 46 6.49 1.37 -3.29
C THR A 46 7.90 1.87 -3.04
N TYR A 47 8.62 1.16 -2.20
CA TYR A 47 9.98 1.52 -1.84
C TYR A 47 10.95 0.46 -2.33
N ASP A 48 12.13 0.90 -2.72
CA ASP A 48 13.21 -0.02 -3.01
C ASP A 48 13.59 -0.76 -1.72
N ALA A 49 13.94 -2.02 -1.83
CA ALA A 49 14.30 -2.82 -0.67
C ALA A 49 15.49 -2.24 0.10
N SER A 50 16.33 -1.46 -0.57
CA SER A 50 17.45 -0.77 0.08
C SER A 50 17.00 0.40 0.96
N SER A 51 15.75 0.84 0.81
CA SER A 51 15.18 1.95 1.58
C SER A 51 14.34 1.49 2.77
N ILE A 52 14.24 0.19 2.98
CA ILE A 52 13.46 -0.39 4.08
C ILE A 52 14.42 -1.07 5.04
N GLY A 53 14.33 -0.69 6.31
CA GLY A 53 15.20 -1.26 7.34
C GLY A 53 14.42 -2.08 8.35
N SER A 54 15.04 -3.15 8.82
CA SER A 54 14.50 -3.99 9.87
C SER A 54 15.66 -4.59 10.69
N GLY A 55 15.65 -4.32 11.98
CA GLY A 55 16.68 -4.86 12.87
C GLY A 55 18.09 -4.36 12.56
N GLY A 56 18.18 -3.16 12.00
CA GLY A 56 19.48 -2.57 11.66
C GLY A 56 20.02 -2.96 10.30
N LYS A 57 19.26 -3.74 9.53
CA LYS A 57 19.66 -4.15 8.18
C LYS A 57 18.58 -3.74 7.18
N THR A 58 18.99 -3.53 5.94
CA THR A 58 18.04 -3.26 4.88
C THR A 58 17.35 -4.55 4.46
N LEU A 59 16.15 -4.41 3.93
CA LEU A 59 15.41 -5.57 3.41
C LEU A 59 16.17 -6.21 2.25
N GLU A 60 16.88 -5.42 1.47
CA GLU A 60 17.72 -5.92 0.39
C GLU A 60 18.79 -6.89 0.92
N GLU A 61 19.45 -6.51 2.01
CA GLU A 61 20.43 -7.39 2.67
C GLU A 61 19.80 -8.68 3.15
N LEU A 62 18.63 -8.57 3.78
CA LEU A 62 17.91 -9.73 4.31
C LEU A 62 17.46 -10.70 3.22
N ARG A 63 17.10 -10.18 2.06
CA ARG A 63 16.64 -11.00 0.94
C ARG A 63 17.75 -11.76 0.22
N LYS A 64 19.00 -11.38 0.44
CA LYS A 64 20.15 -12.04 -0.17
C LYS A 64 20.56 -13.32 0.56
N GLU A 65 19.97 -13.60 1.68
CA GLU A 65 20.30 -14.78 2.47
C GLU A 65 19.42 -16.01 2.15
#